data_f61ff78d4a1a8ea688d719d6aa2d9777
#
_entry.id   f61ff78d4a1a8ea688d719d6aa2d9777
#
_cell.length_a   1.000
_cell.length_b   1.000
_cell.length_c   1.000
_cell.angle_alpha   90.00
_cell.angle_beta   90.00
_cell.angle_gamma   90.00
#
_symmetry.space_group_name_H-M   'P 1'
#
loop_
_entity.id
_entity.type
_entity.pdbx_description
1 polymer ?
#
loop_
_entity_poly.entity_id
_entity_poly.type
_entity_poly.pdbx_seq_one_letter_code
_entity_poly.pdbx_strand_id
1 'polypeptide(L)'
;LKEGEVLGIVGESGSGKSVTAYSLMGLTAYPGKLIGGSLQFNGHEIEKMSEKEMRKIRGNEVSIIFQDPMTSLNPVYTVGNQIMEVILLHTDKNRKQARERAKELLTLVGINEPDKRLKQYPHELSGGMRQRVMIAMALACEPKLLIADEPTTALDVTIQAQILELMMELKDKLGMAIIMI
;
A
#
# COMPACT_ATOMS: atom_id res chain seq x y z
N LEU A 1 0.82 -18.32 -0.37
CA LEU A 1 0.23 -17.45 0.65
C LEU A 1 -1.28 -17.55 0.54
N LYS A 2 -1.97 -17.86 1.64
CA LYS A 2 -3.43 -17.93 1.69
C LYS A 2 -4.00 -16.59 2.20
N GLU A 3 -5.31 -16.43 2.01
CA GLU A 3 -6.05 -15.29 2.56
C GLU A 3 -5.89 -15.23 4.09
N GLY A 4 -5.65 -14.04 4.63
CA GLY A 4 -5.41 -13.82 6.07
C GLY A 4 -4.04 -14.23 6.60
N GLU A 5 -3.16 -14.82 5.77
CA GLU A 5 -1.80 -15.19 6.18
C GLU A 5 -0.82 -14.01 6.10
N VAL A 6 0.25 -14.11 6.90
CA VAL A 6 1.40 -13.20 6.82
C VAL A 6 2.62 -14.00 6.42
N LEU A 7 3.28 -13.55 5.35
CA LEU A 7 4.57 -14.07 4.91
C LEU A 7 5.67 -13.05 5.18
N GLY A 8 6.61 -13.39 6.06
CA GLY A 8 7.83 -12.61 6.28
C GLY A 8 8.92 -12.99 5.29
N ILE A 9 9.51 -12.00 4.63
CA ILE A 9 10.69 -12.16 3.77
C ILE A 9 11.85 -11.43 4.44
N VAL A 10 12.86 -12.17 4.89
CA VAL A 10 14.03 -11.63 5.57
C VAL A 10 15.30 -11.89 4.78
N GLY A 11 16.29 -11.00 4.91
CA GLY A 11 17.58 -11.13 4.24
C GLY A 11 18.36 -9.84 4.28
N GLU A 12 19.62 -9.90 3.94
CA GLU A 12 20.53 -8.73 3.92
C GLU A 12 20.13 -7.70 2.84
N SER A 13 20.63 -6.47 2.99
CA SER A 13 20.46 -5.45 1.94
C SER A 13 21.04 -5.94 0.61
N GLY A 14 20.33 -5.71 -0.48
CA GLY A 14 20.74 -6.17 -1.81
C GLY A 14 20.43 -7.64 -2.13
N SER A 15 19.84 -8.42 -1.22
CA SER A 15 19.49 -9.84 -1.46
C SER A 15 18.28 -10.04 -2.42
N GLY A 16 17.69 -8.98 -2.92
CA GLY A 16 16.60 -9.06 -3.89
C GLY A 16 15.17 -9.05 -3.32
N LYS A 17 14.99 -8.82 -2.02
CA LYS A 17 13.66 -8.81 -1.36
C LYS A 17 12.66 -7.87 -2.05
N SER A 18 13.01 -6.60 -2.18
CA SER A 18 12.16 -5.58 -2.84
C SER A 18 11.95 -5.88 -4.32
N VAL A 19 12.98 -6.39 -5.01
CA VAL A 19 12.86 -6.82 -6.42
C VAL A 19 11.84 -7.94 -6.56
N THR A 20 11.82 -8.90 -5.63
CA THR A 20 10.78 -9.95 -5.59
C THR A 20 9.39 -9.35 -5.44
N ALA A 21 9.20 -8.42 -4.48
CA ALA A 21 7.93 -7.73 -4.29
C ALA A 21 7.48 -6.95 -5.55
N TYR A 22 8.40 -6.22 -6.17
CA TYR A 22 8.10 -5.46 -7.40
C TYR A 22 7.79 -6.38 -8.59
N SER A 23 8.42 -7.56 -8.64
CA SER A 23 8.11 -8.57 -9.65
C SER A 23 6.68 -9.10 -9.53
N LEU A 24 6.18 -9.30 -8.28
CA LEU A 24 4.78 -9.67 -8.02
C LEU A 24 3.80 -8.60 -8.51
N MET A 25 4.21 -7.35 -8.51
CA MET A 25 3.41 -6.21 -8.98
C MET A 25 3.62 -5.92 -10.47
N GLY A 26 4.49 -6.67 -11.18
CA GLY A 26 4.89 -6.34 -12.54
C GLY A 26 5.57 -4.97 -12.67
N LEU A 27 6.27 -4.53 -11.62
CA LEU A 27 6.97 -3.23 -11.54
C LEU A 27 8.49 -3.39 -11.71
N THR A 28 8.95 -4.50 -12.29
CA THR A 28 10.37 -4.72 -12.54
C THR A 28 10.90 -3.70 -13.54
N ALA A 29 11.88 -2.90 -13.10
CA ALA A 29 12.47 -1.85 -13.95
C ALA A 29 13.25 -2.46 -15.12
N TYR A 30 13.15 -1.84 -16.31
CA TYR A 30 13.95 -2.21 -17.46
C TYR A 30 15.47 -2.12 -17.12
N PRO A 31 16.33 -3.07 -17.55
CA PRO A 31 16.07 -4.20 -18.44
C PRO A 31 15.58 -5.50 -17.73
N GLY A 32 15.24 -5.45 -16.44
CA GLY A 32 14.76 -6.62 -15.69
C GLY A 32 13.46 -7.19 -16.28
N LYS A 33 13.35 -8.52 -16.25
CA LYS A 33 12.14 -9.24 -16.67
C LYS A 33 12.04 -10.57 -15.94
N LEU A 34 10.84 -11.08 -15.81
CA LEU A 34 10.60 -12.45 -15.36
C LEU A 34 11.03 -13.42 -16.47
N ILE A 35 11.95 -14.34 -16.15
CA ILE A 35 12.54 -15.24 -17.17
C ILE A 35 11.82 -16.60 -17.20
N GLY A 36 11.16 -17.00 -16.10
CA GLY A 36 10.47 -18.29 -16.03
C GLY A 36 9.76 -18.49 -14.69
N GLY A 37 9.11 -19.64 -14.56
CA GLY A 37 8.25 -19.97 -13.44
C GLY A 37 6.78 -19.61 -13.71
N SER A 38 5.95 -19.74 -12.68
CA SER A 38 4.55 -19.30 -12.72
C SER A 38 4.27 -18.41 -11.53
N LEU A 39 3.57 -17.33 -11.76
CA LEU A 39 3.15 -16.38 -10.73
C LEU A 39 1.63 -16.24 -10.80
N GLN A 40 0.94 -16.84 -9.83
CA GLN A 40 -0.51 -16.78 -9.76
C GLN A 40 -0.99 -15.93 -8.59
N PHE A 41 -1.93 -15.05 -8.85
CA PHE A 41 -2.61 -14.26 -7.84
C PHE A 41 -4.12 -14.25 -8.14
N ASN A 42 -4.93 -14.70 -7.18
CA ASN A 42 -6.40 -14.69 -7.26
C ASN A 42 -6.94 -15.25 -8.59
N GLY A 43 -6.34 -16.31 -9.12
CA GLY A 43 -6.70 -16.93 -10.41
C GLY A 43 -6.11 -16.27 -11.65
N HIS A 44 -5.37 -15.17 -11.49
CA HIS A 44 -4.66 -14.50 -12.58
C HIS A 44 -3.23 -15.03 -12.73
N GLU A 45 -2.79 -15.29 -13.95
CA GLU A 45 -1.39 -15.59 -14.27
C GLU A 45 -0.66 -14.26 -14.53
N ILE A 46 -0.05 -13.71 -13.49
CA ILE A 46 0.53 -12.35 -13.50
C ILE A 46 1.59 -12.17 -14.59
N GLU A 47 2.40 -13.21 -14.82
CA GLU A 47 3.46 -13.19 -15.82
C GLU A 47 2.95 -13.09 -17.28
N LYS A 48 1.65 -13.36 -17.50
CA LYS A 48 1.01 -13.30 -18.82
C LYS A 48 0.16 -12.05 -19.01
N MET A 49 -0.04 -11.26 -17.94
CA MET A 49 -0.90 -10.08 -17.99
C MET A 49 -0.26 -8.93 -18.74
N SER A 50 -1.06 -8.25 -19.55
CA SER A 50 -0.69 -6.98 -20.15
C SER A 50 -0.65 -5.87 -19.10
N GLU A 51 0.06 -4.78 -19.39
CA GLU A 51 0.09 -3.60 -18.51
C GLU A 51 -1.31 -3.04 -18.23
N LYS A 52 -2.22 -3.09 -19.20
CA LYS A 52 -3.61 -2.66 -19.04
C LYS A 52 -4.38 -3.52 -18.02
N GLU A 53 -4.12 -4.81 -17.98
CA GLU A 53 -4.73 -5.74 -17.03
C GLU A 53 -4.11 -5.54 -15.64
N MET A 54 -2.78 -5.42 -15.57
CA MET A 54 -2.07 -5.15 -14.31
C MET A 54 -2.54 -3.87 -13.63
N ARG A 55 -2.84 -2.80 -14.38
CA ARG A 55 -3.40 -1.56 -13.82
C ARG A 55 -4.74 -1.73 -13.11
N LYS A 56 -5.54 -2.74 -13.48
CA LYS A 56 -6.81 -3.03 -12.81
C LYS A 56 -6.61 -3.72 -11.46
N ILE A 57 -5.51 -4.43 -11.30
CA ILE A 57 -5.18 -5.19 -10.10
C ILE A 57 -4.40 -4.32 -9.11
N ARG A 58 -3.41 -3.55 -9.59
CA ARG A 58 -2.61 -2.63 -8.77
C ARG A 58 -3.48 -1.56 -8.13
N GLY A 59 -3.33 -1.39 -6.81
CA GLY A 59 -4.11 -0.44 -6.01
C GLY A 59 -5.54 -0.88 -5.71
N ASN A 60 -6.02 -1.94 -6.36
CA ASN A 60 -7.34 -2.52 -6.16
C ASN A 60 -7.25 -3.86 -5.40
N GLU A 61 -6.76 -4.91 -6.04
CA GLU A 61 -6.65 -6.25 -5.43
C GLU A 61 -5.29 -6.48 -4.74
N VAL A 62 -4.23 -5.86 -5.25
CA VAL A 62 -2.89 -5.88 -4.68
C VAL A 62 -2.41 -4.46 -4.47
N SER A 63 -1.96 -4.16 -3.26
CA SER A 63 -1.37 -2.86 -2.91
C SER A 63 0.03 -3.04 -2.35
N ILE A 64 0.84 -1.99 -2.45
CA ILE A 64 2.19 -1.96 -1.91
C ILE A 64 2.42 -0.70 -1.08
N ILE A 65 3.05 -0.87 0.07
CA ILE A 65 3.64 0.20 0.88
C ILE A 65 5.13 0.19 0.60
N PHE A 66 5.63 1.27 0.03
CA PHE A 66 7.05 1.43 -0.28
C PHE A 66 7.85 1.84 0.96
N GLN A 67 9.14 1.57 0.91
CA GLN A 67 10.09 1.79 2.00
C GLN A 67 10.14 3.25 2.48
N ASP A 68 10.08 4.22 1.58
CA ASP A 68 10.24 5.64 1.90
C ASP A 68 8.94 6.44 1.71
N PRO A 69 8.32 6.91 2.82
CA PRO A 69 7.15 7.76 2.77
C PRO A 69 7.38 9.12 2.12
N MET A 70 8.62 9.60 2.10
CA MET A 70 8.96 10.92 1.54
C MET A 70 8.91 10.95 0.03
N THR A 71 9.24 9.84 -0.61
CA THR A 71 9.23 9.69 -2.07
C THR A 71 7.91 9.13 -2.60
N SER A 72 7.14 8.45 -1.74
CA SER A 72 5.88 7.80 -2.14
C SER A 72 4.69 8.75 -2.14
N LEU A 73 4.68 9.77 -1.28
CA LEU A 73 3.64 10.80 -1.27
C LEU A 73 4.07 11.98 -2.16
N ASN A 74 3.21 12.35 -3.09
CA ASN A 74 3.46 13.50 -3.95
C ASN A 74 3.33 14.81 -3.13
N PRO A 75 4.43 15.61 -2.99
CA PRO A 75 4.43 16.78 -2.11
C PRO A 75 3.55 17.94 -2.57
N VAL A 76 3.14 17.97 -3.84
CA VAL A 76 2.33 19.06 -4.42
C VAL A 76 0.82 18.80 -4.37
N TYR A 77 0.41 17.62 -3.92
CA TYR A 77 -0.99 17.28 -3.71
C TYR A 77 -1.32 17.07 -2.24
N THR A 78 -2.54 17.46 -1.85
CA THR A 78 -3.01 17.21 -0.48
C THR A 78 -3.20 15.72 -0.24
N VAL A 79 -3.13 15.32 1.02
CA VAL A 79 -3.42 13.95 1.47
C VAL A 79 -4.77 13.46 0.93
N GLY A 80 -5.80 14.30 1.04
CA GLY A 80 -7.13 13.97 0.56
C GLY A 80 -7.17 13.71 -0.94
N ASN A 81 -6.48 14.51 -1.74
CA ASN A 81 -6.44 14.31 -3.19
C ASN A 81 -5.81 12.96 -3.54
N GLN A 82 -4.72 12.59 -2.88
CA GLN A 82 -4.00 11.35 -3.16
C GLN A 82 -4.81 10.11 -2.76
N ILE A 83 -5.45 10.10 -1.59
CA ILE A 83 -6.32 9.00 -1.17
C ILE A 83 -7.54 8.87 -2.09
N MET A 84 -8.19 10.02 -2.39
CA MET A 84 -9.37 10.04 -3.25
C MET A 84 -9.08 9.62 -4.68
N GLU A 85 -7.89 9.90 -5.21
CA GLU A 85 -7.47 9.49 -6.55
C GLU A 85 -7.54 7.96 -6.70
N VAL A 86 -6.98 7.22 -5.75
CA VAL A 86 -7.02 5.75 -5.75
C VAL A 86 -8.46 5.25 -5.73
N ILE A 87 -9.31 5.81 -4.85
CA ILE A 87 -10.72 5.43 -4.73
C ILE A 87 -11.48 5.69 -6.04
N LEU A 88 -11.32 6.87 -6.63
CA LEU A 88 -12.01 7.27 -7.85
C LEU A 88 -11.54 6.47 -9.08
N LEU A 89 -10.29 6.03 -9.10
CA LEU A 89 -9.73 5.25 -10.19
C LEU A 89 -10.29 3.81 -10.22
N HIS A 90 -10.53 3.22 -9.05
CA HIS A 90 -10.81 1.80 -8.90
C HIS A 90 -12.24 1.47 -8.45
N THR A 91 -13.06 2.48 -8.13
CA THR A 91 -14.43 2.28 -7.67
C THR A 91 -15.41 3.20 -8.41
N ASP A 92 -16.69 2.85 -8.38
CA ASP A 92 -17.77 3.67 -8.97
C ASP A 92 -18.21 4.82 -8.05
N LYS A 93 -17.43 5.13 -6.99
CA LYS A 93 -17.76 6.20 -6.05
C LYS A 93 -17.61 7.57 -6.71
N ASN A 94 -18.56 8.45 -6.45
CA ASN A 94 -18.44 9.86 -6.82
C ASN A 94 -17.48 10.60 -5.83
N ARG A 95 -17.10 11.82 -6.17
CA ARG A 95 -16.13 12.61 -5.40
C ARG A 95 -16.54 12.83 -3.93
N LYS A 96 -17.83 12.97 -3.65
CA LYS A 96 -18.34 13.12 -2.28
C LYS A 96 -18.16 11.83 -1.49
N GLN A 97 -18.52 10.70 -2.08
CA GLN A 97 -18.36 9.37 -1.47
C GLN A 97 -16.88 9.02 -1.28
N ALA A 98 -16.01 9.34 -2.26
CA ALA A 98 -14.57 9.14 -2.14
C ALA A 98 -13.98 9.97 -0.99
N ARG A 99 -14.47 11.20 -0.76
CA ARG A 99 -14.05 12.03 0.37
C ARG A 99 -14.45 11.43 1.71
N GLU A 100 -15.69 10.96 1.85
CA GLU A 100 -16.13 10.31 3.10
C GLU A 100 -15.33 9.04 3.35
N ARG A 101 -15.09 8.21 2.31
CA ARG A 101 -14.24 7.04 2.43
C ARG A 101 -12.80 7.39 2.84
N ALA A 102 -12.23 8.45 2.29
CA ALA A 102 -10.92 8.93 2.69
C ALA A 102 -10.85 9.34 4.17
N LYS A 103 -11.91 9.94 4.73
CA LYS A 103 -12.00 10.22 6.18
C LYS A 103 -12.04 8.95 7.00
N GLU A 104 -12.87 7.97 6.60
CA GLU A 104 -12.96 6.68 7.26
C GLU A 104 -11.58 5.98 7.30
N LEU A 105 -10.85 6.01 6.18
CA LEU A 105 -9.51 5.43 6.08
C LEU A 105 -8.51 6.14 7.01
N LEU A 106 -8.50 7.48 7.06
CA LEU A 106 -7.65 8.20 7.99
C LEU A 106 -7.98 7.87 9.45
N THR A 107 -9.25 7.76 9.79
CA THR A 107 -9.69 7.35 11.13
C THR A 107 -9.27 5.90 11.42
N LEU A 108 -9.42 5.01 10.46
CA LEU A 108 -9.05 3.59 10.56
C LEU A 108 -7.56 3.40 10.87
N VAL A 109 -6.70 4.22 10.28
CA VAL A 109 -5.25 4.20 10.56
C VAL A 109 -4.85 5.05 11.76
N GLY A 110 -5.80 5.51 12.57
CA GLY A 110 -5.55 6.26 13.81
C GLY A 110 -5.09 7.70 13.60
N ILE A 111 -5.49 8.35 12.51
CA ILE A 111 -5.25 9.78 12.29
C ILE A 111 -6.45 10.58 12.78
N ASN A 112 -6.23 11.42 13.81
CA ASN A 112 -7.24 12.32 14.35
C ASN A 112 -7.50 13.51 13.44
N GLU A 113 -8.69 14.15 13.58
CA GLU A 113 -9.12 15.33 12.80
C GLU A 113 -9.07 15.11 11.28
N PRO A 114 -9.69 14.02 10.73
CA PRO A 114 -9.51 13.62 9.33
C PRO A 114 -9.88 14.73 8.35
N ASP A 115 -10.90 15.53 8.61
CA ASP A 115 -11.29 16.66 7.75
C ASP A 115 -10.20 17.73 7.62
N LYS A 116 -9.43 17.96 8.66
CA LYS A 116 -8.28 18.87 8.66
C LYS A 116 -7.12 18.24 7.90
N ARG A 117 -6.82 16.95 8.20
CA ARG A 117 -5.70 16.22 7.61
C ARG A 117 -5.84 16.00 6.09
N LEU A 118 -7.06 15.79 5.61
CA LEU A 118 -7.30 15.68 4.16
C LEU A 118 -6.89 16.92 3.36
N LYS A 119 -6.86 18.10 4.00
CA LYS A 119 -6.49 19.37 3.37
C LYS A 119 -4.99 19.68 3.44
N GLN A 120 -4.26 18.94 4.27
CA GLN A 120 -2.83 19.14 4.48
C GLN A 120 -2.01 18.48 3.36
N TYR A 121 -0.81 19.00 3.18
CA TYR A 121 0.20 18.44 2.31
C TYR A 121 1.12 17.49 3.11
N PRO A 122 1.80 16.55 2.44
CA PRO A 122 2.68 15.60 3.12
C PRO A 122 3.75 16.25 4.03
N HIS A 123 4.32 17.38 3.62
CA HIS A 123 5.33 18.08 4.40
C HIS A 123 4.82 18.70 5.71
N GLU A 124 3.50 18.86 5.86
CA GLU A 124 2.86 19.34 7.11
C GLU A 124 2.61 18.21 8.13
N LEU A 125 2.94 16.96 7.78
CA LEU A 125 2.73 15.79 8.62
C LEU A 125 4.04 15.25 9.20
N SER A 126 3.98 14.66 10.41
CA SER A 126 5.11 13.91 10.96
C SER A 126 5.41 12.65 10.15
N GLY A 127 6.59 12.05 10.32
CA GLY A 127 6.97 10.80 9.65
C GLY A 127 5.98 9.67 9.89
N GLY A 128 5.59 9.42 11.13
CA GLY A 128 4.58 8.41 11.48
C GLY A 128 3.19 8.71 10.89
N MET A 129 2.80 9.99 10.79
CA MET A 129 1.53 10.35 10.13
C MET A 129 1.60 10.10 8.62
N ARG A 130 2.71 10.43 7.97
CA ARG A 130 2.91 10.11 6.53
C ARG A 130 2.83 8.61 6.28
N GLN A 131 3.45 7.81 7.15
CA GLN A 131 3.35 6.34 7.06
C GLN A 131 1.91 5.86 7.18
N ARG A 132 1.15 6.38 8.15
CA ARG A 132 -0.29 6.06 8.31
C ARG A 132 -1.11 6.47 7.08
N VAL A 133 -0.80 7.61 6.46
CA VAL A 133 -1.44 8.04 5.20
C VAL A 133 -1.12 7.06 4.06
N MET A 134 0.12 6.59 3.93
CA MET A 134 0.46 5.57 2.93
C MET A 134 -0.29 4.26 3.14
N ILE A 135 -0.42 3.83 4.40
CA ILE A 135 -1.24 2.66 4.75
C ILE A 135 -2.70 2.91 4.36
N ALA A 136 -3.26 4.08 4.68
CA ALA A 136 -4.63 4.44 4.28
C ALA A 136 -4.83 4.41 2.75
N MET A 137 -3.85 4.90 1.99
CA MET A 137 -3.87 4.83 0.51
C MET A 137 -3.81 3.39 0.01
N ALA A 138 -2.94 2.57 0.57
CA ALA A 138 -2.81 1.16 0.20
C ALA A 138 -4.09 0.36 0.48
N LEU A 139 -4.86 0.75 1.51
CA LEU A 139 -6.11 0.10 1.91
C LEU A 139 -7.36 0.72 1.25
N ALA A 140 -7.21 1.71 0.39
CA ALA A 140 -8.32 2.48 -0.17
C ALA A 140 -9.40 1.63 -0.84
N CYS A 141 -8.97 0.56 -1.52
CA CYS A 141 -9.84 -0.38 -2.23
C CYS A 141 -9.96 -1.75 -1.55
N GLU A 142 -9.58 -1.88 -0.28
CA GLU A 142 -9.64 -3.14 0.49
C GLU A 142 -8.92 -4.30 -0.23
N PRO A 143 -7.62 -4.20 -0.46
CA PRO A 143 -6.88 -5.18 -1.26
C PRO A 143 -6.89 -6.56 -0.60
N LYS A 144 -6.81 -7.61 -1.41
CA LYS A 144 -6.65 -9.01 -0.94
C LYS A 144 -5.22 -9.30 -0.48
N LEU A 145 -4.25 -8.59 -1.07
CA LEU A 145 -2.84 -8.70 -0.73
C LEU A 145 -2.22 -7.33 -0.51
N LEU A 146 -1.59 -7.15 0.63
CA LEU A 146 -0.76 -6.00 0.93
C LEU A 146 0.71 -6.43 0.96
N ILE A 147 1.54 -5.77 0.18
CA ILE A 147 2.99 -5.94 0.21
C ILE A 147 3.55 -4.75 0.99
N ALA A 148 4.31 -5.02 2.04
CA ALA A 148 4.94 -4.00 2.87
C ALA A 148 6.47 -4.12 2.76
N ASP A 149 7.06 -3.23 1.97
CA ASP A 149 8.51 -3.21 1.73
C ASP A 149 9.18 -2.30 2.75
N GLU A 150 9.74 -2.89 3.80
CA GLU A 150 10.39 -2.21 4.93
C GLU A 150 9.57 -1.04 5.50
N PRO A 151 8.30 -1.26 5.87
CA PRO A 151 7.33 -0.16 6.11
C PRO A 151 7.65 0.70 7.34
N THR A 152 8.71 0.38 8.08
CA THR A 152 9.05 1.04 9.34
C THR A 152 10.49 1.56 9.41
N THR A 153 11.33 1.31 8.39
CA THR A 153 12.78 1.59 8.41
C THR A 153 13.12 3.06 8.69
N ALA A 154 12.28 4.00 8.25
CA ALA A 154 12.49 5.44 8.46
C ALA A 154 11.84 6.01 9.75
N LEU A 155 11.39 5.15 10.68
CA LEU A 155 10.66 5.53 11.88
C LEU A 155 11.43 5.18 13.15
N ASP A 156 11.14 5.91 14.24
CA ASP A 156 11.64 5.54 15.57
C ASP A 156 11.00 4.24 16.10
N VAL A 157 11.67 3.57 17.03
CA VAL A 157 11.29 2.23 17.52
C VAL A 157 9.85 2.18 18.06
N THR A 158 9.41 3.24 18.74
CA THR A 158 8.06 3.29 19.31
C THR A 158 6.99 3.36 18.21
N ILE A 159 7.22 4.18 17.20
CA ILE A 159 6.32 4.30 16.05
C ILE A 159 6.36 3.04 15.18
N GLN A 160 7.53 2.40 15.04
CA GLN A 160 7.62 1.11 14.33
C GLN A 160 6.68 0.06 14.93
N ALA A 161 6.73 -0.13 16.26
CA ALA A 161 5.86 -1.08 16.95
C ALA A 161 4.36 -0.77 16.70
N GLN A 162 3.98 0.50 16.81
CA GLN A 162 2.59 0.94 16.56
C GLN A 162 2.13 0.69 15.11
N ILE A 163 3.01 0.88 14.14
CA ILE A 163 2.69 0.63 12.72
C ILE A 163 2.52 -0.87 12.45
N LEU A 164 3.39 -1.71 13.00
CA LEU A 164 3.28 -3.16 12.84
C LEU A 164 2.00 -3.70 13.50
N GLU A 165 1.68 -3.26 14.72
CA GLU A 165 0.45 -3.61 15.41
C GLU A 165 -0.78 -3.19 14.60
N LEU A 166 -0.82 -1.94 14.14
CA LEU A 166 -1.88 -1.44 13.25
C LEU A 166 -2.05 -2.31 12.00
N MET A 167 -0.96 -2.71 11.34
CA MET A 167 -1.04 -3.56 10.14
C MET A 167 -1.62 -4.93 10.46
N MET A 168 -1.30 -5.53 11.61
CA MET A 168 -1.87 -6.81 12.05
C MET A 168 -3.37 -6.68 12.34
N GLU A 169 -3.79 -5.65 13.06
CA GLU A 169 -5.21 -5.37 13.30
C GLU A 169 -6.00 -5.19 12.01
N LEU A 170 -5.44 -4.42 11.06
CA LEU A 170 -6.08 -4.17 9.76
C LEU A 170 -6.15 -5.43 8.90
N LYS A 171 -5.12 -6.28 8.94
CA LYS A 171 -5.12 -7.59 8.28
C LYS A 171 -6.28 -8.45 8.77
N ASP A 172 -6.45 -8.58 10.09
CA ASP A 172 -7.52 -9.39 10.68
C ASP A 172 -8.91 -8.80 10.39
N LYS A 173 -9.04 -7.46 10.45
CA LYS A 173 -10.29 -6.76 10.20
C LYS A 173 -10.76 -6.85 8.76
N LEU A 174 -9.84 -6.82 7.81
CA LEU A 174 -10.13 -6.80 6.38
C LEU A 174 -9.99 -8.18 5.71
N GLY A 175 -9.49 -9.19 6.43
CA GLY A 175 -9.26 -10.54 5.89
C GLY A 175 -8.17 -10.61 4.82
N MET A 176 -7.30 -9.60 4.71
CA MET A 176 -6.26 -9.55 3.69
C MET A 176 -5.02 -10.37 4.07
N ALA A 177 -4.27 -10.82 3.06
CA ALA A 177 -2.94 -11.38 3.26
C ALA A 177 -1.87 -10.29 3.25
N ILE A 178 -0.75 -10.50 3.96
CA ILE A 178 0.39 -9.57 3.98
C ILE A 178 1.68 -10.29 3.58
N ILE A 179 2.45 -9.67 2.69
CA ILE A 179 3.88 -9.96 2.51
C ILE A 179 4.65 -8.84 3.21
N MET A 180 5.43 -9.20 4.24
CA MET A 180 6.21 -8.27 5.04
C MET A 180 7.70 -8.46 4.73
N ILE A 181 8.38 -7.44 4.27
CA ILE A 181 9.83 -7.44 4.03
C ILE A 181 10.52 -6.66 5.14
#